data_cbd3b3deb2937a8c55680f3db21000eb
#
_entry.id   cbd3b3deb2937a8c55680f3db21000eb
#
_cell.length_a   1.000
_cell.length_b   1.000
_cell.length_c   1.000
_cell.angle_alpha   90.00
_cell.angle_beta   90.00
_cell.angle_gamma   90.00
#
_symmetry.space_group_name_H-M   'P 1'
#
loop_
_entity.id
_entity.type
_entity.pdbx_description
1 polymer ?
#
loop_
_entity_poly.entity_id
_entity_poly.type
_entity_poly.pdbx_seq_one_letter_code
_entity_poly.pdbx_strand_id
1 'polypeptide(L)'
;MSDAEPRVPLAHRVPDLGALELLLAIARHGSLGRAARELGISQPAASGRLRSMERQLGVALVDRSPRGSRLTDAGALVTDWARRVVEAAEAFDAGTQALRGRRDSRLRVAASLTIAEYLLPSWLVALRAQRPDTAVSLLAGNSAAVARWLFAGEADLGFVEGLSVPEGLDGAVIGHDRLVVVAAPGHPWTRRRAPLPAAELAGASLILRERGSGTRQVLDSALSRWGGLGEPLLELASTTAVKAAVVSGAGPAVLSELAVVEELAARRLREVRVEGVSLGRALRAVWPRGQTPAGPARELLGLTGSRL
;
A
#
# COMPACT_ATOMS: atom_id res chain seq x y z
N MET A 1 11.05 47.43 20.08
CA MET A 1 9.95 47.28 19.13
C MET A 1 10.56 46.60 17.92
N SER A 2 10.28 45.29 17.78
CA SER A 2 10.78 44.50 16.65
C SER A 2 9.71 44.57 15.56
N ASP A 3 10.02 45.34 14.49
CA ASP A 3 9.22 45.37 13.28
C ASP A 3 9.28 43.97 12.64
N ALA A 4 8.27 43.14 12.89
CA ALA A 4 8.08 41.91 12.14
C ALA A 4 7.61 42.30 10.73
N GLU A 5 8.49 42.15 9.73
CA GLU A 5 8.12 42.30 8.32
C GLU A 5 6.82 41.51 8.04
N PRO A 6 5.85 42.10 7.31
CA PRO A 6 4.61 41.42 7.00
C PRO A 6 4.90 40.13 6.22
N ARG A 7 4.59 38.99 6.82
CA ARG A 7 4.72 37.66 6.14
C ARG A 7 3.83 37.63 4.91
N VAL A 8 4.45 37.64 3.73
CA VAL A 8 3.73 37.43 2.46
C VAL A 8 2.97 36.09 2.55
N PRO A 9 1.64 36.06 2.30
CA PRO A 9 0.83 34.84 2.38
C PRO A 9 1.39 33.74 1.47
N LEU A 10 1.26 32.48 1.89
CA LEU A 10 1.74 31.32 1.12
C LEU A 10 1.13 31.26 -0.29
N ALA A 11 -0.14 31.68 -0.44
CA ALA A 11 -0.84 31.75 -1.73
C ALA A 11 -0.11 32.59 -2.80
N HIS A 12 0.73 33.54 -2.39
CA HIS A 12 1.54 34.32 -3.31
C HIS A 12 2.93 33.77 -3.59
N ARG A 13 3.37 32.79 -2.78
CA ARG A 13 4.71 32.20 -2.87
C ARG A 13 4.71 30.75 -3.35
N VAL A 14 3.59 30.07 -3.21
CA VAL A 14 3.44 28.66 -3.59
C VAL A 14 2.48 28.59 -4.78
N PRO A 15 2.81 27.85 -5.84
CA PRO A 15 1.90 27.63 -6.96
C PRO A 15 0.58 27.00 -6.52
N ASP A 16 -0.49 27.21 -7.28
CA ASP A 16 -1.78 26.58 -7.03
C ASP A 16 -1.70 25.05 -7.23
N LEU A 17 -2.60 24.31 -6.59
CA LEU A 17 -2.63 22.84 -6.65
C LEU A 17 -2.68 22.32 -8.08
N GLY A 18 -3.51 22.93 -8.94
CA GLY A 18 -3.61 22.49 -10.33
C GLY A 18 -2.31 22.71 -11.14
N ALA A 19 -1.47 23.67 -10.75
CA ALA A 19 -0.14 23.81 -11.33
C ALA A 19 0.82 22.71 -10.82
N LEU A 20 0.72 22.33 -9.54
CA LEU A 20 1.50 21.24 -8.97
C LEU A 20 1.09 19.89 -9.56
N GLU A 21 -0.21 19.62 -9.69
CA GLU A 21 -0.74 18.41 -10.36
C GLU A 21 -0.27 18.32 -11.82
N LEU A 22 -0.24 19.46 -12.54
CA LEU A 22 0.26 19.51 -13.90
C LEU A 22 1.75 19.13 -13.97
N LEU A 23 2.58 19.60 -13.04
CA LEU A 23 4.00 19.25 -12.99
C LEU A 23 4.17 17.74 -12.71
N LEU A 24 3.40 17.18 -11.79
CA LEU A 24 3.39 15.73 -11.51
C LEU A 24 2.97 14.90 -12.73
N ALA A 25 1.95 15.35 -13.46
CA ALA A 25 1.51 14.70 -14.69
C ALA A 25 2.57 14.79 -15.81
N ILE A 26 3.26 15.93 -15.96
CA ILE A 26 4.38 16.07 -16.90
C ILE A 26 5.52 15.11 -16.54
N ALA A 27 5.85 14.99 -15.24
CA ALA A 27 6.87 14.07 -14.75
C ALA A 27 6.55 12.61 -15.10
N ARG A 28 5.29 12.20 -14.94
CA ARG A 28 4.83 10.84 -15.28
C ARG A 28 4.86 10.55 -16.77
N HIS A 29 4.40 11.49 -17.59
CA HIS A 29 4.17 11.25 -19.01
C HIS A 29 5.34 11.67 -19.92
N GLY A 30 6.26 12.49 -19.43
CA GLY A 30 7.30 13.07 -20.29
C GLY A 30 6.73 13.93 -21.44
N SER A 31 5.48 14.42 -21.31
CA SER A 31 4.78 15.16 -22.36
C SER A 31 3.71 16.08 -21.79
N LEU A 32 3.85 17.37 -22.09
CA LEU A 32 2.86 18.37 -21.70
C LEU A 32 1.47 18.11 -22.30
N GLY A 33 1.41 17.63 -23.54
CA GLY A 33 0.13 17.33 -24.21
C GLY A 33 -0.59 16.13 -23.59
N ARG A 34 0.15 15.10 -23.15
CA ARG A 34 -0.43 13.96 -22.42
C ARG A 34 -0.90 14.36 -21.02
N ALA A 35 -0.08 15.14 -20.31
CA ALA A 35 -0.44 15.68 -19.01
C ALA A 35 -1.70 16.55 -19.06
N ALA A 36 -1.81 17.44 -20.07
CA ALA A 36 -2.99 18.26 -20.27
C ALA A 36 -4.26 17.42 -20.47
N ARG A 37 -4.18 16.36 -21.27
CA ARG A 37 -5.32 15.43 -21.51
C ARG A 37 -5.73 14.69 -20.23
N GLU A 38 -4.78 14.22 -19.44
CA GLU A 38 -5.07 13.57 -18.14
C GLU A 38 -5.85 14.51 -17.22
N LEU A 39 -5.45 15.80 -17.17
CA LEU A 39 -6.10 16.80 -16.32
C LEU A 39 -7.34 17.47 -16.95
N GLY A 40 -7.77 17.02 -18.11
CA GLY A 40 -8.97 17.57 -18.78
C GLY A 40 -8.83 19.03 -19.22
N ILE A 41 -7.60 19.54 -19.43
CA ILE A 41 -7.34 20.92 -19.88
C ILE A 41 -6.73 20.96 -21.29
N SER A 42 -6.87 22.11 -21.96
CA SER A 42 -6.25 22.30 -23.27
C SER A 42 -4.73 22.43 -23.14
N GLN A 43 -3.98 22.01 -24.17
CA GLN A 43 -2.52 22.16 -24.19
C GLN A 43 -2.05 23.63 -24.09
N PRO A 44 -2.70 24.63 -24.69
CA PRO A 44 -2.38 26.04 -24.45
C PRO A 44 -2.55 26.46 -22.98
N ALA A 45 -3.64 26.00 -22.32
CA ALA A 45 -3.87 26.27 -20.90
C ALA A 45 -2.78 25.64 -20.01
N ALA A 46 -2.43 24.37 -20.24
CA ALA A 46 -1.34 23.69 -19.55
C ALA A 46 -0.01 24.43 -19.75
N SER A 47 0.30 24.87 -20.98
CA SER A 47 1.51 25.65 -21.30
C SER A 47 1.52 26.99 -20.57
N GLY A 48 0.38 27.68 -20.48
CA GLY A 48 0.23 28.93 -19.74
C GLY A 48 0.46 28.74 -18.23
N ARG A 49 -0.16 27.69 -17.66
CA ARG A 49 -0.05 27.35 -16.24
C ARG A 49 1.38 26.98 -15.85
N LEU A 50 2.06 26.16 -16.64
CA LEU A 50 3.48 25.84 -16.43
C LEU A 50 4.36 27.10 -16.45
N ARG A 51 4.23 27.97 -17.46
CA ARG A 51 4.99 29.22 -17.54
C ARG A 51 4.71 30.17 -16.36
N SER A 52 3.47 30.19 -15.86
CA SER A 52 3.12 31.00 -14.69
C SER A 52 3.83 30.47 -13.44
N MET A 53 3.86 29.14 -13.26
CA MET A 53 4.55 28.49 -12.15
C MET A 53 6.07 28.73 -12.21
N GLU A 54 6.70 28.58 -13.37
CA GLU A 54 8.13 28.83 -13.57
C GLU A 54 8.50 30.30 -13.26
N ARG A 55 7.66 31.25 -13.69
CA ARG A 55 7.86 32.70 -13.35
C ARG A 55 7.69 32.94 -11.86
N GLN A 56 6.71 32.32 -11.20
CA GLN A 56 6.47 32.49 -9.77
C GLN A 56 7.62 31.94 -8.93
N LEU A 57 8.20 30.80 -9.35
CA LEU A 57 9.32 30.15 -8.67
C LEU A 57 10.69 30.69 -9.09
N GLY A 58 10.76 31.44 -10.19
CA GLY A 58 11.99 32.03 -10.72
C GLY A 58 12.95 31.00 -11.35
N VAL A 59 12.49 29.80 -11.63
CA VAL A 59 13.31 28.70 -12.21
C VAL A 59 12.55 27.96 -13.31
N ALA A 60 13.28 27.53 -14.33
CA ALA A 60 12.72 26.62 -15.34
C ALA A 60 12.57 25.21 -14.75
N LEU A 61 11.40 24.61 -14.93
CA LEU A 61 11.08 23.28 -14.40
C LEU A 61 11.08 22.21 -15.50
N VAL A 62 10.85 22.60 -16.75
CA VAL A 62 10.68 21.68 -17.86
C VAL A 62 11.45 22.15 -19.08
N ASP A 63 12.35 21.31 -19.56
CA ASP A 63 12.99 21.46 -20.87
C ASP A 63 12.08 20.90 -21.96
N ARG A 64 11.81 21.74 -22.97
CA ARG A 64 10.98 21.38 -24.13
C ARG A 64 11.85 21.02 -25.32
N SER A 65 11.64 19.87 -25.88
CA SER A 65 12.30 19.43 -27.11
C SER A 65 11.29 18.83 -28.08
N PRO A 66 11.64 18.69 -29.36
CA PRO A 66 10.80 17.98 -30.33
C PRO A 66 10.50 16.51 -29.92
N ARG A 67 11.30 15.97 -28.99
CA ARG A 67 11.18 14.59 -28.49
C ARG A 67 10.33 14.49 -27.21
N GLY A 68 9.83 15.59 -26.67
CA GLY A 68 9.01 15.61 -25.47
C GLY A 68 9.40 16.70 -24.46
N SER A 69 8.89 16.56 -23.24
CA SER A 69 9.10 17.44 -22.11
C SER A 69 9.87 16.68 -21.02
N ARG A 70 11.05 17.13 -20.64
CA ARG A 70 11.87 16.55 -19.57
C ARG A 70 11.94 17.53 -18.40
N LEU A 71 11.96 17.02 -17.17
CA LEU A 71 12.23 17.85 -16.02
C LEU A 71 13.69 18.32 -16.04
N THR A 72 13.90 19.59 -15.64
CA THR A 72 15.22 20.08 -15.24
C THR A 72 15.59 19.52 -13.87
N ASP A 73 16.84 19.70 -13.40
CA ASP A 73 17.23 19.33 -12.03
C ASP A 73 16.38 20.07 -10.98
N ALA A 74 16.11 21.36 -11.20
CA ALA A 74 15.18 22.15 -10.37
C ALA A 74 13.75 21.57 -10.46
N GLY A 75 13.32 21.19 -11.66
CA GLY A 75 12.03 20.56 -11.89
C GLY A 75 11.85 19.24 -11.14
N ALA A 76 12.89 18.40 -11.06
CA ALA A 76 12.86 17.17 -10.29
C ALA A 76 12.66 17.44 -8.79
N LEU A 77 13.43 18.36 -8.22
CA LEU A 77 13.30 18.76 -6.80
C LEU A 77 11.92 19.35 -6.50
N VAL A 78 11.44 20.27 -7.34
CA VAL A 78 10.10 20.87 -7.18
C VAL A 78 9.01 19.82 -7.31
N THR A 79 9.18 18.81 -8.17
CA THR A 79 8.24 17.69 -8.32
C THR A 79 8.12 16.88 -7.02
N ASP A 80 9.22 16.65 -6.31
CA ASP A 80 9.18 15.93 -5.02
C ASP A 80 8.48 16.75 -3.93
N TRP A 81 8.68 18.07 -3.90
CA TRP A 81 7.93 18.94 -2.99
C TRP A 81 6.45 19.06 -3.39
N ALA A 82 6.16 19.18 -4.68
CA ALA A 82 4.81 19.24 -5.22
C ALA A 82 4.00 18.00 -4.85
N ARG A 83 4.62 16.81 -4.90
CA ARG A 83 3.98 15.54 -4.50
C ARG A 83 3.48 15.61 -3.05
N ARG A 84 4.31 16.07 -2.12
CA ARG A 84 3.93 16.19 -0.69
C ARG A 84 2.78 17.18 -0.47
N VAL A 85 2.75 18.28 -1.24
CA VAL A 85 1.66 19.26 -1.14
C VAL A 85 0.35 18.70 -1.68
N VAL A 86 0.39 18.02 -2.83
CA VAL A 86 -0.79 17.39 -3.43
C VAL A 86 -1.32 16.28 -2.51
N GLU A 87 -0.45 15.40 -1.99
CA GLU A 87 -0.82 14.37 -1.02
C GLU A 87 -1.50 14.96 0.24
N ALA A 88 -0.99 16.08 0.75
CA ALA A 88 -1.63 16.77 1.88
C ALA A 88 -2.99 17.38 1.52
N ALA A 89 -3.14 17.90 0.31
CA ALA A 89 -4.43 18.42 -0.18
C ALA A 89 -5.46 17.31 -0.41
N GLU A 90 -5.04 16.16 -0.93
CA GLU A 90 -5.89 14.96 -1.07
C GLU A 90 -6.36 14.46 0.31
N ALA A 91 -5.47 14.43 1.30
CA ALA A 91 -5.82 14.07 2.67
C ALA A 91 -6.82 15.07 3.29
N PHE A 92 -6.67 16.37 3.02
CA PHE A 92 -7.62 17.40 3.44
C PHE A 92 -9.00 17.22 2.79
N ASP A 93 -9.04 16.97 1.47
CA ASP A 93 -10.28 16.72 0.74
C ASP A 93 -11.00 15.46 1.27
N ALA A 94 -10.27 14.36 1.45
CA ALA A 94 -10.79 13.14 2.04
C ALA A 94 -11.37 13.39 3.44
N GLY A 95 -10.68 14.17 4.29
CA GLY A 95 -11.16 14.56 5.61
C GLY A 95 -12.43 15.40 5.56
N THR A 96 -12.51 16.37 4.64
CA THR A 96 -13.70 17.21 4.45
C THR A 96 -14.88 16.44 3.86
N GLN A 97 -14.62 15.48 2.97
CA GLN A 97 -15.64 14.56 2.46
C GLN A 97 -16.17 13.65 3.58
N ALA A 98 -15.32 13.14 4.46
CA ALA A 98 -15.74 12.37 5.62
C ALA A 98 -16.64 13.21 6.57
N LEU A 99 -16.37 14.52 6.72
CA LEU A 99 -17.23 15.44 7.48
C LEU A 99 -18.58 15.67 6.77
N ARG A 100 -18.60 15.73 5.44
CA ARG A 100 -19.82 15.86 4.63
C ARG A 100 -20.61 14.55 4.56
N GLY A 101 -19.91 13.41 4.55
CA GLY A 101 -20.48 12.06 4.48
C GLY A 101 -21.21 11.59 5.74
N ARG A 102 -21.38 12.46 6.75
CA ARG A 102 -22.25 12.20 7.92
C ARG A 102 -23.73 11.91 7.56
N ARG A 103 -24.11 12.03 6.28
CA ARG A 103 -25.47 11.68 5.80
C ARG A 103 -25.57 10.32 5.12
N ASP A 104 -24.47 9.75 4.66
CA ASP A 104 -24.49 8.42 4.04
C ASP A 104 -23.72 7.44 4.93
N SER A 105 -24.41 6.46 5.47
CA SER A 105 -23.87 5.36 6.28
C SER A 105 -23.00 4.44 5.40
N ARG A 106 -21.92 4.97 4.84
CA ARG A 106 -20.97 4.21 3.99
C ARG A 106 -19.62 4.12 4.66
N LEU A 107 -19.06 2.92 4.65
CA LEU A 107 -17.69 2.64 5.08
C LEU A 107 -16.92 2.00 3.92
N ARG A 108 -15.87 2.65 3.45
CA ARG A 108 -14.96 2.11 2.44
C ARG A 108 -13.73 1.55 3.14
N VAL A 109 -13.56 0.25 3.07
CA VAL A 109 -12.44 -0.46 3.68
C VAL A 109 -11.49 -0.91 2.58
N ALA A 110 -10.20 -0.75 2.81
CA ALA A 110 -9.17 -1.39 2.00
C ALA A 110 -8.42 -2.43 2.86
N ALA A 111 -8.14 -3.60 2.33
CA ALA A 111 -7.42 -4.62 3.09
C ALA A 111 -6.44 -5.41 2.23
N SER A 112 -5.32 -5.79 2.84
CA SER A 112 -4.42 -6.79 2.27
C SER A 112 -5.15 -8.12 2.11
N LEU A 113 -4.73 -8.94 1.14
CA LEU A 113 -5.45 -10.18 0.80
C LEU A 113 -5.58 -11.11 2.00
N THR A 114 -4.55 -11.24 2.83
CA THR A 114 -4.62 -12.06 4.04
C THR A 114 -5.72 -11.59 4.99
N ILE A 115 -5.75 -10.29 5.27
CA ILE A 115 -6.76 -9.73 6.19
C ILE A 115 -8.15 -9.76 5.55
N ALA A 116 -8.25 -9.43 4.26
CA ALA A 116 -9.51 -9.40 3.53
C ALA A 116 -10.19 -10.76 3.46
N GLU A 117 -9.41 -11.84 3.30
CA GLU A 117 -9.94 -13.19 3.12
C GLU A 117 -10.19 -13.93 4.45
N TYR A 118 -9.31 -13.73 5.44
CA TYR A 118 -9.30 -14.59 6.64
C TYR A 118 -9.76 -13.92 7.94
N LEU A 119 -9.74 -12.60 8.03
CA LEU A 119 -10.10 -11.89 9.26
C LEU A 119 -11.29 -10.94 9.08
N LEU A 120 -11.24 -10.13 8.05
CA LEU A 120 -12.21 -9.04 7.84
C LEU A 120 -13.68 -9.53 7.74
N PRO A 121 -14.00 -10.67 7.10
CA PRO A 121 -15.37 -11.13 7.00
C PRO A 121 -16.06 -11.26 8.35
N SER A 122 -15.37 -11.79 9.36
CA SER A 122 -15.93 -11.95 10.72
C SER A 122 -16.16 -10.59 11.40
N TRP A 123 -15.27 -9.62 11.18
CA TRP A 123 -15.42 -8.26 11.73
C TRP A 123 -16.55 -7.50 11.04
N LEU A 124 -16.73 -7.69 9.73
CA LEU A 124 -17.84 -7.07 9.00
C LEU A 124 -19.21 -7.64 9.41
N VAL A 125 -19.30 -8.92 9.69
CA VAL A 125 -20.52 -9.54 10.25
C VAL A 125 -20.83 -8.92 11.61
N ALA A 126 -19.84 -8.76 12.49
CA ALA A 126 -20.01 -8.15 13.79
C ALA A 126 -20.38 -6.65 13.68
N LEU A 127 -19.75 -5.91 12.76
CA LEU A 127 -20.09 -4.52 12.49
C LEU A 127 -21.53 -4.38 12.01
N ARG A 128 -21.98 -5.23 11.08
CA ARG A 128 -23.34 -5.21 10.57
C ARG A 128 -24.39 -5.47 11.65
N ALA A 129 -24.08 -6.33 12.63
CA ALA A 129 -24.97 -6.55 13.77
C ALA A 129 -25.12 -5.31 14.65
N GLN A 130 -24.10 -4.46 14.76
CA GLN A 130 -24.12 -3.22 15.53
C GLN A 130 -24.66 -2.02 14.71
N ARG A 131 -24.45 -2.06 13.40
CA ARG A 131 -24.77 -0.97 12.45
C ARG A 131 -25.46 -1.55 11.19
N PRO A 132 -26.72 -1.97 11.27
CA PRO A 132 -27.41 -2.62 10.14
C PRO A 132 -27.55 -1.70 8.91
N ASP A 133 -27.59 -0.38 9.11
CA ASP A 133 -27.77 0.61 8.05
C ASP A 133 -26.44 1.05 7.39
N THR A 134 -25.30 0.52 7.84
CA THR A 134 -24.01 0.86 7.26
C THR A 134 -23.72 0.00 6.03
N ALA A 135 -23.64 0.63 4.87
CA ALA A 135 -23.13 -0.01 3.66
C ALA A 135 -21.59 -0.06 3.71
N VAL A 136 -21.01 -1.26 3.58
CA VAL A 136 -19.57 -1.44 3.54
C VAL A 136 -19.14 -1.86 2.15
N SER A 137 -18.12 -1.18 1.61
CA SER A 137 -17.40 -1.62 0.41
C SER A 137 -15.97 -2.00 0.77
N LEU A 138 -15.46 -3.07 0.15
CA LEU A 138 -14.11 -3.58 0.38
C LEU A 138 -13.29 -3.52 -0.91
N LEU A 139 -12.13 -2.88 -0.82
CA LEU A 139 -11.04 -2.97 -1.80
C LEU A 139 -10.01 -3.95 -1.27
N ALA A 140 -9.79 -5.05 -1.98
CA ALA A 140 -8.80 -6.06 -1.62
C ALA A 140 -7.59 -6.00 -2.55
N GLY A 141 -6.38 -5.99 -1.99
CA GLY A 141 -5.14 -5.93 -2.75
C GLY A 141 -3.92 -6.26 -1.90
N ASN A 142 -2.73 -5.83 -2.30
CA ASN A 142 -1.56 -5.94 -1.45
C ASN A 142 -1.40 -4.71 -0.54
N SER A 143 -0.50 -4.79 0.45
CA SER A 143 -0.31 -3.70 1.43
C SER A 143 0.06 -2.36 0.78
N ALA A 144 0.82 -2.37 -0.32
CA ALA A 144 1.15 -1.16 -1.07
C ALA A 144 -0.09 -0.57 -1.79
N ALA A 145 -1.00 -1.40 -2.31
CA ALA A 145 -2.25 -0.96 -2.90
C ALA A 145 -3.17 -0.31 -1.86
N VAL A 146 -3.27 -0.93 -0.68
CA VAL A 146 -4.05 -0.37 0.45
C VAL A 146 -3.58 1.04 0.80
N ALA A 147 -2.27 1.26 0.91
CA ALA A 147 -1.71 2.58 1.18
C ALA A 147 -2.09 3.59 0.08
N ARG A 148 -1.98 3.22 -1.21
CA ARG A 148 -2.38 4.09 -2.32
C ARG A 148 -3.86 4.47 -2.27
N TRP A 149 -4.76 3.53 -2.00
CA TRP A 149 -6.20 3.81 -1.90
C TRP A 149 -6.55 4.74 -0.76
N LEU A 150 -5.83 4.64 0.37
CA LEU A 150 -5.98 5.59 1.48
C LEU A 150 -5.52 7.00 1.10
N PHE A 151 -4.37 7.13 0.41
CA PHE A 151 -3.88 8.42 -0.06
C PHE A 151 -4.78 9.04 -1.14
N ALA A 152 -5.37 8.23 -2.01
CA ALA A 152 -6.32 8.68 -3.02
C ALA A 152 -7.73 8.99 -2.43
N GLY A 153 -7.94 8.77 -1.12
CA GLY A 153 -9.25 8.94 -0.51
C GLY A 153 -10.30 7.94 -0.99
N GLU A 154 -9.88 6.82 -1.59
CA GLU A 154 -10.77 5.75 -2.06
C GLU A 154 -11.21 4.83 -0.92
N ALA A 155 -10.50 4.83 0.21
CA ALA A 155 -10.82 4.09 1.43
C ALA A 155 -10.72 4.98 2.67
N ASP A 156 -11.56 4.71 3.66
CA ASP A 156 -11.65 5.43 4.93
C ASP A 156 -10.80 4.77 6.02
N LEU A 157 -10.60 3.45 5.92
CA LEU A 157 -9.80 2.64 6.82
C LEU A 157 -9.10 1.54 6.02
N GLY A 158 -7.83 1.32 6.32
CA GLY A 158 -7.02 0.28 5.70
C GLY A 158 -6.56 -0.78 6.69
N PHE A 159 -6.30 -1.98 6.17
CA PHE A 159 -5.70 -3.07 6.93
C PHE A 159 -4.52 -3.64 6.16
N VAL A 160 -3.35 -3.64 6.78
CA VAL A 160 -2.09 -4.08 6.16
C VAL A 160 -1.34 -5.06 7.06
N GLU A 161 -0.52 -5.86 6.44
CA GLU A 161 0.52 -6.63 7.11
C GLU A 161 1.91 -6.16 6.65
N GLY A 162 2.89 -6.25 7.53
CA GLY A 162 4.26 -5.88 7.19
C GLY A 162 5.09 -5.50 8.40
N LEU A 163 6.28 -4.95 8.14
CA LEU A 163 7.27 -4.62 9.16
C LEU A 163 6.92 -3.31 9.89
N SER A 164 6.35 -2.35 9.19
CA SER A 164 6.05 -1.02 9.71
C SER A 164 4.74 -0.48 9.14
N VAL A 165 4.26 0.61 9.71
CA VAL A 165 3.20 1.43 9.11
C VAL A 165 3.77 2.09 7.85
N PRO A 166 3.05 2.08 6.71
CA PRO A 166 3.47 2.79 5.52
C PRO A 166 3.68 4.28 5.78
N GLU A 167 4.69 4.87 5.13
CA GLU A 167 5.00 6.30 5.29
C GLU A 167 3.78 7.15 4.91
N GLY A 168 3.50 8.20 5.69
CA GLY A 168 2.36 9.09 5.47
C GLY A 168 1.04 8.61 6.08
N LEU A 169 1.00 7.42 6.65
CA LEU A 169 -0.14 6.88 7.39
C LEU A 169 0.15 6.86 8.90
N ASP A 170 -0.91 6.92 9.70
CA ASP A 170 -0.93 6.51 11.09
C ASP A 170 -1.53 5.11 11.18
N GLY A 171 -1.29 4.40 12.27
CA GLY A 171 -1.82 3.05 12.42
C GLY A 171 -1.72 2.49 13.82
N ALA A 172 -2.47 1.43 14.05
CA ALA A 172 -2.45 0.65 15.28
C ALA A 172 -2.23 -0.84 14.98
N VAL A 173 -1.50 -1.53 15.84
CA VAL A 173 -1.39 -2.99 15.78
C VAL A 173 -2.73 -3.57 16.24
N ILE A 174 -3.30 -4.44 15.42
CA ILE A 174 -4.57 -5.13 15.67
C ILE A 174 -4.37 -6.63 15.93
N GLY A 175 -3.17 -7.13 15.74
CA GLY A 175 -2.81 -8.51 15.98
C GLY A 175 -1.47 -8.88 15.37
N HIS A 176 -1.14 -10.15 15.46
CA HIS A 176 0.08 -10.72 14.92
C HIS A 176 -0.25 -11.94 14.06
N ASP A 177 0.60 -12.21 13.10
CA ASP A 177 0.52 -13.34 12.19
C ASP A 177 1.92 -13.94 12.01
N ARG A 178 1.97 -15.20 11.64
CA ARG A 178 3.20 -15.92 11.35
C ARG A 178 3.18 -16.39 9.89
N LEU A 179 4.27 -16.17 9.19
CA LEU A 179 4.46 -16.79 7.90
C LEU A 179 5.05 -18.19 8.09
N VAL A 180 4.56 -19.11 7.30
CA VAL A 180 5.00 -20.50 7.28
C VAL A 180 5.50 -20.88 5.90
N VAL A 181 6.57 -21.67 5.86
CA VAL A 181 7.03 -22.31 4.62
C VAL A 181 6.18 -23.54 4.38
N VAL A 182 5.57 -23.61 3.20
CA VAL A 182 4.70 -24.74 2.82
C VAL A 182 5.14 -25.36 1.51
N ALA A 183 4.94 -26.66 1.43
CA ALA A 183 5.23 -27.44 0.22
C ALA A 183 4.21 -28.61 0.06
N ALA A 184 4.10 -29.15 -1.14
CA ALA A 184 3.33 -30.36 -1.39
C ALA A 184 3.91 -31.56 -0.61
N PRO A 185 3.11 -32.56 -0.20
CA PRO A 185 3.57 -33.69 0.61
C PRO A 185 4.73 -34.49 0.01
N GLY A 186 4.88 -34.47 -1.32
CA GLY A 186 5.97 -35.15 -2.04
C GLY A 186 7.30 -34.36 -2.10
N HIS A 187 7.32 -33.10 -1.73
CA HIS A 187 8.50 -32.25 -1.82
C HIS A 187 9.62 -32.75 -0.89
N PRO A 188 10.91 -32.68 -1.29
CA PRO A 188 12.04 -33.16 -0.46
C PRO A 188 12.08 -32.53 0.93
N TRP A 189 11.74 -31.25 1.06
CA TRP A 189 11.74 -30.54 2.34
C TRP A 189 10.75 -31.12 3.35
N THR A 190 9.63 -31.70 2.90
CA THR A 190 8.61 -32.27 3.79
C THR A 190 9.02 -33.60 4.42
N ARG A 191 10.13 -34.22 3.93
CA ARG A 191 10.70 -35.47 4.45
C ARG A 191 11.86 -35.23 5.42
N ARG A 192 12.29 -33.99 5.60
CA ARG A 192 13.41 -33.65 6.50
C ARG A 192 13.00 -33.84 7.95
N ARG A 193 13.90 -34.40 8.74
CA ARG A 193 13.76 -34.47 10.20
C ARG A 193 14.28 -33.20 10.87
N ALA A 194 15.39 -32.65 10.36
CA ALA A 194 15.96 -31.39 10.82
C ALA A 194 15.27 -30.18 10.16
N PRO A 195 15.13 -29.04 10.87
CA PRO A 195 14.65 -27.81 10.28
C PRO A 195 15.47 -27.39 9.06
N LEU A 196 14.85 -26.68 8.14
CA LEU A 196 15.49 -26.08 6.96
C LEU A 196 16.30 -24.86 7.41
N PRO A 197 17.62 -24.79 7.13
CA PRO A 197 18.38 -23.59 7.43
C PRO A 197 17.90 -22.38 6.62
N ALA A 198 17.88 -21.20 7.24
CA ALA A 198 17.46 -19.97 6.56
C ALA A 198 18.29 -19.65 5.31
N ALA A 199 19.59 -20.00 5.30
CA ALA A 199 20.45 -19.85 4.13
C ALA A 199 19.97 -20.71 2.95
N GLU A 200 19.50 -21.93 3.20
CA GLU A 200 18.95 -22.81 2.17
C GLU A 200 17.61 -22.28 1.65
N LEU A 201 16.77 -21.73 2.54
CA LEU A 201 15.53 -21.07 2.15
C LEU A 201 15.78 -19.85 1.26
N ALA A 202 16.79 -19.03 1.59
CA ALA A 202 17.16 -17.85 0.83
C ALA A 202 17.61 -18.16 -0.59
N GLY A 203 18.44 -19.21 -0.77
CA GLY A 203 18.93 -19.65 -2.07
C GLY A 203 17.93 -20.46 -2.91
N ALA A 204 16.75 -20.75 -2.37
CA ALA A 204 15.78 -21.59 -3.08
C ALA A 204 14.89 -20.81 -4.05
N SER A 205 14.52 -21.44 -5.16
CA SER A 205 13.49 -20.92 -6.05
C SER A 205 12.11 -21.17 -5.45
N LEU A 206 11.48 -20.10 -4.95
CA LEU A 206 10.17 -20.14 -4.29
C LEU A 206 9.06 -19.63 -5.22
N ILE A 207 7.84 -20.10 -4.98
CA ILE A 207 6.65 -19.41 -5.48
C ILE A 207 6.41 -18.22 -4.54
N LEU A 208 6.52 -17.02 -5.06
CA LEU A 208 6.49 -15.78 -4.28
C LEU A 208 5.23 -14.98 -4.57
N ARG A 209 4.83 -14.20 -3.58
CA ARG A 209 3.88 -13.12 -3.77
C ARG A 209 4.55 -11.98 -4.56
N GLU A 210 3.73 -11.19 -5.20
CA GLU A 210 4.13 -10.03 -5.98
C GLU A 210 4.82 -8.96 -5.11
N ARG A 211 5.58 -8.06 -5.75
CA ARG A 211 6.16 -6.88 -5.10
C ARG A 211 5.05 -5.97 -4.56
N GLY A 212 5.25 -5.43 -3.36
CA GLY A 212 4.24 -4.65 -2.64
C GLY A 212 3.35 -5.49 -1.71
N SER A 213 3.44 -6.81 -1.76
CA SER A 213 2.85 -7.70 -0.76
C SER A 213 3.60 -7.62 0.56
N GLY A 214 2.88 -7.45 1.68
CA GLY A 214 3.47 -7.51 3.01
C GLY A 214 4.12 -8.87 3.31
N THR A 215 3.58 -9.97 2.80
CA THR A 215 4.19 -11.31 2.88
C THR A 215 5.56 -11.33 2.22
N ARG A 216 5.66 -10.80 0.99
CA ARG A 216 6.93 -10.72 0.27
C ARG A 216 7.93 -9.83 1.01
N GLN A 217 7.51 -8.66 1.48
CA GLN A 217 8.36 -7.70 2.18
C GLN A 217 8.95 -8.28 3.48
N VAL A 218 8.14 -9.00 4.27
CA VAL A 218 8.61 -9.66 5.50
C VAL A 218 9.63 -10.73 5.17
N LEU A 219 9.39 -11.54 4.16
CA LEU A 219 10.31 -12.60 3.75
C LEU A 219 11.62 -12.04 3.21
N ASP A 220 11.58 -11.03 2.31
CA ASP A 220 12.77 -10.33 1.79
C ASP A 220 13.62 -9.77 2.93
N SER A 221 12.99 -9.09 3.89
CA SER A 221 13.68 -8.53 5.06
C SER A 221 14.28 -9.61 5.95
N ALA A 222 13.52 -10.67 6.22
CA ALA A 222 13.94 -11.76 7.09
C ALA A 222 15.14 -12.51 6.54
N LEU A 223 15.26 -12.62 5.21
CA LEU A 223 16.34 -13.35 4.53
C LEU A 223 17.47 -12.44 4.04
N SER A 224 17.40 -11.12 4.23
CA SER A 224 18.39 -10.16 3.72
C SER A 224 19.83 -10.47 4.12
N ARG A 225 20.06 -10.93 5.35
CA ARG A 225 21.41 -11.30 5.86
C ARG A 225 22.00 -12.55 5.20
N TRP A 226 21.22 -13.32 4.45
CA TRP A 226 21.66 -14.48 3.67
C TRP A 226 21.72 -14.22 2.17
N GLY A 227 21.81 -12.94 1.76
CA GLY A 227 21.88 -12.55 0.35
C GLY A 227 20.51 -12.24 -0.27
N GLY A 228 19.44 -12.30 0.53
CA GLY A 228 18.07 -12.05 0.06
C GLY A 228 17.43 -13.27 -0.60
N LEU A 229 16.33 -13.05 -1.30
CA LEU A 229 15.63 -14.10 -2.05
C LEU A 229 16.29 -14.36 -3.40
N GLY A 230 16.41 -15.62 -3.75
CA GLY A 230 16.76 -16.04 -5.11
C GLY A 230 15.68 -15.66 -6.15
N GLU A 231 15.95 -15.96 -7.41
CA GLU A 231 14.98 -15.79 -8.50
C GLU A 231 13.70 -16.59 -8.19
N PRO A 232 12.52 -15.96 -8.29
CA PRO A 232 11.27 -16.64 -8.02
C PRO A 232 11.02 -17.73 -9.07
N LEU A 233 10.54 -18.88 -8.62
CA LEU A 233 10.01 -19.90 -9.53
C LEU A 233 8.75 -19.39 -10.25
N LEU A 234 7.87 -18.75 -9.50
CA LEU A 234 6.69 -18.04 -9.98
C LEU A 234 6.47 -16.82 -9.11
N GLU A 235 6.01 -15.71 -9.69
CA GLU A 235 5.52 -14.54 -8.96
C GLU A 235 4.01 -14.40 -9.20
N LEU A 236 3.19 -14.48 -8.15
CA LEU A 236 1.73 -14.52 -8.24
C LEU A 236 1.10 -13.49 -7.29
N ALA A 237 0.12 -12.74 -7.78
CA ALA A 237 -0.56 -11.69 -7.02
C ALA A 237 -1.74 -12.17 -6.16
N SER A 238 -2.00 -13.48 -6.10
CA SER A 238 -3.13 -14.05 -5.36
C SER A 238 -2.66 -15.15 -4.42
N THR A 239 -3.06 -15.09 -3.16
CA THR A 239 -2.81 -16.14 -2.16
C THR A 239 -3.39 -17.48 -2.62
N THR A 240 -4.59 -17.46 -3.20
CA THR A 240 -5.25 -18.66 -3.74
C THR A 240 -4.46 -19.27 -4.89
N ALA A 241 -3.92 -18.43 -5.81
CA ALA A 241 -3.11 -18.92 -6.91
C ALA A 241 -1.78 -19.53 -6.41
N VAL A 242 -1.13 -18.91 -5.42
CA VAL A 242 0.07 -19.47 -4.77
C VAL A 242 -0.26 -20.83 -4.15
N LYS A 243 -1.33 -20.92 -3.35
CA LYS A 243 -1.75 -22.20 -2.74
C LYS A 243 -1.98 -23.29 -3.79
N ALA A 244 -2.71 -22.96 -4.86
CA ALA A 244 -2.99 -23.91 -5.94
C ALA A 244 -1.70 -24.41 -6.61
N ALA A 245 -0.75 -23.52 -6.90
CA ALA A 245 0.52 -23.88 -7.48
C ALA A 245 1.35 -24.80 -6.57
N VAL A 246 1.39 -24.51 -5.25
CA VAL A 246 2.09 -25.37 -4.28
C VAL A 246 1.45 -26.74 -4.17
N VAL A 247 0.11 -26.81 -4.07
CA VAL A 247 -0.65 -28.06 -4.01
C VAL A 247 -0.40 -28.93 -5.26
N SER A 248 -0.30 -28.30 -6.43
CA SER A 248 0.02 -28.97 -7.70
C SER A 248 1.48 -29.39 -7.81
N GLY A 249 2.32 -29.11 -6.82
CA GLY A 249 3.72 -29.53 -6.78
C GLY A 249 4.68 -28.66 -7.58
N ALA A 250 4.28 -27.45 -7.99
CA ALA A 250 5.15 -26.53 -8.74
C ALA A 250 6.39 -26.10 -7.92
N GLY A 251 6.26 -25.98 -6.59
CA GLY A 251 7.38 -25.64 -5.71
C GLY A 251 6.91 -25.19 -4.32
N PRO A 252 7.84 -24.86 -3.40
CA PRO A 252 7.51 -24.38 -2.08
C PRO A 252 7.16 -22.88 -2.11
N ALA A 253 6.39 -22.43 -1.12
CA ALA A 253 6.04 -21.03 -0.92
C ALA A 253 6.10 -20.63 0.55
N VAL A 254 6.10 -19.32 0.80
CA VAL A 254 5.93 -18.74 2.14
C VAL A 254 4.63 -17.96 2.18
N LEU A 255 3.73 -18.34 3.06
CA LEU A 255 2.38 -17.79 3.19
C LEU A 255 2.05 -17.52 4.66
N SER A 256 1.01 -16.73 4.89
CA SER A 256 0.40 -16.61 6.22
C SER A 256 -0.10 -17.97 6.71
N GLU A 257 0.13 -18.26 7.98
CA GLU A 257 -0.45 -19.43 8.63
C GLU A 257 -1.98 -19.44 8.52
N LEU A 258 -2.62 -18.27 8.65
CA LEU A 258 -4.06 -18.10 8.48
C LEU A 258 -4.56 -18.57 7.11
N ALA A 259 -3.74 -18.40 6.08
CA ALA A 259 -4.12 -18.72 4.71
C ALA A 259 -4.04 -20.22 4.38
N VAL A 260 -3.35 -21.01 5.17
CA VAL A 260 -3.05 -22.44 4.85
C VAL A 260 -3.62 -23.42 5.86
N VAL A 261 -4.40 -22.95 6.85
CA VAL A 261 -4.99 -23.79 7.89
C VAL A 261 -5.75 -24.98 7.31
N GLU A 262 -6.59 -24.76 6.32
CA GLU A 262 -7.42 -25.81 5.70
C GLU A 262 -6.57 -26.81 4.90
N GLU A 263 -5.58 -26.32 4.14
CA GLU A 263 -4.70 -27.16 3.35
C GLU A 263 -3.79 -28.03 4.23
N LEU A 264 -3.33 -27.49 5.35
CA LEU A 264 -2.54 -28.22 6.34
C LEU A 264 -3.40 -29.29 7.04
N ALA A 265 -4.60 -28.92 7.48
CA ALA A 265 -5.54 -29.87 8.09
C ALA A 265 -5.94 -31.00 7.13
N ALA A 266 -6.21 -30.67 5.87
CA ALA A 266 -6.52 -31.62 4.81
C ALA A 266 -5.29 -32.39 4.27
N ARG A 267 -4.09 -32.10 4.80
CA ARG A 267 -2.81 -32.68 4.35
C ARG A 267 -2.49 -32.48 2.87
N ARG A 268 -3.11 -31.49 2.23
CA ARG A 268 -2.79 -31.07 0.86
C ARG A 268 -1.47 -30.29 0.80
N LEU A 269 -1.12 -29.63 1.90
CA LEU A 269 0.16 -28.99 2.14
C LEU A 269 0.82 -29.55 3.40
N ARG A 270 2.12 -29.37 3.50
CA ARG A 270 2.92 -29.63 4.70
C ARG A 270 3.71 -28.39 5.05
N GLU A 271 3.71 -28.05 6.34
CA GLU A 271 4.61 -27.04 6.87
C GLU A 271 6.04 -27.59 6.93
N VAL A 272 6.99 -26.77 6.46
CA VAL A 272 8.43 -27.03 6.55
C VAL A 272 8.97 -26.18 7.68
N ARG A 273 9.51 -26.79 8.73
CA ARG A 273 10.15 -26.07 9.84
C ARG A 273 11.41 -25.39 9.32
N VAL A 274 11.59 -24.13 9.70
CA VAL A 274 12.78 -23.33 9.35
C VAL A 274 13.46 -22.87 10.61
N GLU A 275 14.79 -22.85 10.61
CA GLU A 275 15.61 -22.32 11.70
C GLU A 275 16.45 -21.13 11.27
N GLY A 276 16.85 -20.30 12.23
CA GLY A 276 17.72 -19.16 12.00
C GLY A 276 16.99 -17.90 11.51
N VAL A 277 15.66 -17.92 11.34
CA VAL A 277 14.87 -16.77 10.88
C VAL A 277 13.55 -16.66 11.62
N SER A 278 13.13 -15.43 11.91
CA SER A 278 11.81 -15.13 12.42
C SER A 278 10.91 -14.64 11.29
N LEU A 279 9.77 -15.26 11.13
CA LEU A 279 8.79 -14.96 10.09
C LEU A 279 7.48 -14.39 10.69
N GLY A 280 7.55 -13.84 11.91
CA GLY A 280 6.44 -13.13 12.55
C GLY A 280 6.23 -11.75 11.93
N ARG A 281 4.99 -11.30 11.89
CA ARG A 281 4.61 -9.96 11.44
C ARG A 281 3.45 -9.38 12.23
N ALA A 282 3.36 -8.06 12.28
CA ALA A 282 2.21 -7.39 12.85
C ALA A 282 1.15 -7.15 11.77
N LEU A 283 -0.10 -7.35 12.14
CA LEU A 283 -1.28 -6.90 11.40
C LEU A 283 -1.65 -5.52 11.93
N ARG A 284 -1.96 -4.58 11.04
CA ARG A 284 -2.20 -3.19 11.41
C ARG A 284 -3.45 -2.66 10.72
N ALA A 285 -4.23 -1.91 11.46
CA ALA A 285 -5.16 -0.94 10.90
C ALA A 285 -4.39 0.34 10.61
N VAL A 286 -4.67 0.99 9.47
CA VAL A 286 -3.97 2.20 9.01
C VAL A 286 -4.96 3.21 8.44
N TRP A 287 -4.63 4.50 8.58
CA TRP A 287 -5.42 5.62 8.10
C TRP A 287 -4.52 6.82 7.78
N PRO A 288 -4.98 7.84 7.03
CA PRO A 288 -4.17 9.01 6.71
C PRO A 288 -3.65 9.72 7.96
N ARG A 289 -2.38 10.13 7.94
CA ARG A 289 -1.72 10.79 9.06
C ARG A 289 -2.47 12.04 9.51
N GLY A 290 -2.61 12.20 10.82
CA GLY A 290 -3.31 13.33 11.44
C GLY A 290 -4.83 13.21 11.43
N GLN A 291 -5.38 12.12 10.90
CA GLN A 291 -6.79 11.78 11.01
C GLN A 291 -7.02 10.79 12.16
N THR A 292 -8.25 10.72 12.64
CA THR A 292 -8.65 9.69 13.61
C THR A 292 -9.87 8.97 13.04
N PRO A 293 -9.88 7.64 12.97
CA PRO A 293 -11.04 6.89 12.53
C PRO A 293 -12.29 7.28 13.35
N ALA A 294 -13.39 7.58 12.67
CA ALA A 294 -14.65 8.01 13.29
C ALA A 294 -15.83 7.17 12.77
N GLY A 295 -16.97 7.22 13.45
CA GLY A 295 -18.18 6.52 13.04
C GLY A 295 -17.91 5.01 12.82
N PRO A 296 -18.43 4.44 11.71
CA PRO A 296 -18.29 3.00 11.43
C PRO A 296 -16.83 2.51 11.33
N ALA A 297 -15.88 3.37 10.89
CA ALA A 297 -14.47 3.03 10.84
C ALA A 297 -13.87 2.80 12.23
N ARG A 298 -14.22 3.66 13.21
CA ARG A 298 -13.82 3.52 14.61
C ARG A 298 -14.40 2.26 15.24
N GLU A 299 -15.66 1.95 14.94
CA GLU A 299 -16.32 0.76 15.46
C GLU A 299 -15.70 -0.52 14.88
N LEU A 300 -15.45 -0.54 13.57
CA LEU A 300 -14.74 -1.65 12.94
C LEU A 300 -13.36 -1.86 13.57
N LEU A 301 -12.62 -0.78 13.82
CA LEU A 301 -11.33 -0.86 14.52
C LEU A 301 -11.47 -1.46 15.92
N GLY A 302 -12.52 -1.10 16.67
CA GLY A 302 -12.80 -1.67 17.99
C GLY A 302 -13.10 -3.18 17.98
N LEU A 303 -13.58 -3.72 16.85
CA LEU A 303 -13.88 -5.15 16.69
C LEU A 303 -12.65 -6.00 16.38
N THR A 304 -11.53 -5.40 15.95
CA THR A 304 -10.34 -6.15 15.53
C THR A 304 -9.59 -6.78 16.71
N GLY A 305 -9.64 -6.18 17.92
CA GLY A 305 -8.93 -6.66 19.12
C GLY A 305 -9.62 -7.79 19.89
N SER A 306 -10.80 -8.20 19.51
CA SER A 306 -11.62 -9.13 20.31
C SER A 306 -11.40 -10.62 20.00
N ARG A 307 -10.56 -10.98 19.03
CA ARG A 307 -10.45 -12.38 18.52
C ARG A 307 -9.07 -12.79 17.98
N LEU A 308 -7.97 -12.14 18.39
CA LEU A 308 -6.63 -12.56 18.00
C LEU A 308 -5.81 -12.98 19.23
#